data_8cfbd1163f2348e0bb32a9d482c38a3d
#
_entry.id   8cfbd1163f2348e0bb32a9d482c38a3d
#
_cell.length_a   1.000
_cell.length_b   1.000
_cell.length_c   1.000
_cell.angle_alpha   90.00
_cell.angle_beta   90.00
_cell.angle_gamma   90.00
#
_symmetry.space_group_name_H-M   'P 1'
#
loop_
_entity.id
_entity.type
_entity.pdbx_description
1 polymer ?
#
loop_
_entity_poly.entity_id
_entity_poly.type
_entity_poly.pdbx_seq_one_letter_code
_entity_poly.pdbx_strand_id
1 'polypeptide(L)'
;MAGNENGGELLQDAVCRTLAIEMLDGKWPAGESLTLEDVQNRFGISRTVAREVAKTLESMGAVTVRRRVGLVARPFSDWQALNHQVIEWRLHSTQRERQLSSLTELRLAVEPAAAASAARLASIDVKAKFPVYAAQMRQIAESNEEGAAGLTKFHDLDVEFHTLILRESGNELF
;
A
#
# COMPACT_ATOMS: atom_id res chain seq x y z
N MET A 1 11.17 29.71 6.24
CA MET A 1 10.61 28.83 7.32
C MET A 1 9.89 27.60 6.73
N ALA A 2 10.51 26.88 5.78
CA ALA A 2 9.88 25.72 5.11
C ALA A 2 10.55 24.37 5.47
N GLY A 3 11.34 24.31 6.52
CA GLY A 3 12.16 23.12 6.86
C GLY A 3 11.59 22.20 7.94
N ASN A 4 10.46 22.53 8.57
CA ASN A 4 9.99 21.78 9.75
C ASN A 4 8.69 20.94 9.49
N GLU A 5 8.01 21.17 8.39
CA GLU A 5 6.78 20.42 8.06
C GLU A 5 7.10 19.00 7.53
N ASN A 6 8.12 18.87 6.70
CA ASN A 6 8.56 17.58 6.13
C ASN A 6 9.07 16.59 7.21
N GLY A 7 9.74 17.07 8.24
CA GLY A 7 10.25 16.24 9.34
C GLY A 7 9.14 15.70 10.25
N GLY A 8 8.06 16.46 10.42
CA GLY A 8 6.90 16.06 11.23
C GLY A 8 6.03 15.01 10.52
N GLU A 9 5.87 15.15 9.22
CA GLU A 9 5.11 14.22 8.38
C GLU A 9 5.81 12.85 8.27
N LEU A 10 7.12 12.84 8.04
CA LEU A 10 7.94 11.61 8.05
C LEU A 10 7.90 10.88 9.41
N LEU A 11 7.90 11.64 10.51
CA LEU A 11 7.82 11.05 11.86
C LEU A 11 6.43 10.47 12.15
N GLN A 12 5.36 11.17 11.74
CA GLN A 12 3.99 10.69 11.85
C GLN A 12 3.81 9.37 11.10
N ASP A 13 4.27 9.29 9.85
CA ASP A 13 4.15 8.09 9.01
C ASP A 13 4.92 6.91 9.62
N ALA A 14 6.12 7.15 10.14
CA ALA A 14 6.91 6.12 10.82
C ALA A 14 6.20 5.56 12.06
N VAL A 15 5.54 6.41 12.85
CA VAL A 15 4.77 6.00 14.03
C VAL A 15 3.52 5.24 13.62
N CYS A 16 2.76 5.73 12.61
CA CYS A 16 1.58 5.03 12.07
C CYS A 16 1.96 3.63 11.59
N ARG A 17 3.04 3.53 10.79
CA ARG A 17 3.56 2.27 10.29
C ARG A 17 3.92 1.29 11.41
N THR A 18 4.64 1.77 12.42
CA THR A 18 5.06 0.92 13.56
C THR A 18 3.85 0.37 14.29
N LEU A 19 2.89 1.22 14.66
CA LEU A 19 1.68 0.82 15.38
C LEU A 19 0.81 -0.13 14.54
N ALA A 20 0.67 0.15 13.24
CA ALA A 20 -0.09 -0.71 12.33
C ALA A 20 0.54 -2.11 12.20
N ILE A 21 1.86 -2.20 12.05
CA ILE A 21 2.58 -3.48 11.99
C ILE A 21 2.43 -4.24 13.32
N GLU A 22 2.47 -3.58 14.46
CA GLU A 22 2.25 -4.23 15.75
C GLU A 22 0.85 -4.81 15.90
N MET A 23 -0.18 -4.11 15.40
CA MET A 23 -1.54 -4.67 15.35
C MET A 23 -1.61 -5.89 14.42
N LEU A 24 -0.99 -5.81 13.24
CA LEU A 24 -0.95 -6.91 12.26
C LEU A 24 -0.18 -8.12 12.77
N ASP A 25 0.86 -7.91 13.56
CA ASP A 25 1.69 -8.94 14.19
C ASP A 25 1.09 -9.48 15.50
N GLY A 26 -0.05 -8.94 15.95
CA GLY A 26 -0.72 -9.36 17.19
C GLY A 26 -0.07 -8.85 18.47
N LYS A 27 0.90 -7.94 18.39
CA LYS A 27 1.55 -7.30 19.56
C LYS A 27 0.65 -6.26 20.22
N TRP A 28 -0.26 -5.68 19.47
CA TRP A 28 -1.34 -4.82 19.93
C TRP A 28 -2.66 -5.37 19.39
N PRO A 29 -3.28 -6.33 20.12
CA PRO A 29 -4.45 -7.06 19.64
C PRO A 29 -5.72 -6.20 19.59
N ALA A 30 -6.67 -6.60 18.75
CA ALA A 30 -7.96 -5.94 18.63
C ALA A 30 -8.70 -5.89 19.98
N GLY A 31 -9.26 -4.73 20.31
CA GLY A 31 -9.94 -4.43 21.56
C GLY A 31 -9.04 -3.82 22.64
N GLU A 32 -7.73 -3.96 22.55
CA GLU A 32 -6.81 -3.30 23.47
C GLU A 32 -6.64 -1.82 23.13
N SER A 33 -6.33 -1.01 24.15
CA SER A 33 -6.22 0.44 24.00
C SER A 33 -4.83 0.96 24.35
N LEU A 34 -4.39 1.99 23.61
CA LEU A 34 -3.24 2.84 23.94
C LEU A 34 -3.74 4.28 24.14
N THR A 35 -3.28 4.93 25.21
CA THR A 35 -3.57 6.35 25.38
C THR A 35 -2.71 7.21 24.46
N LEU A 36 -3.15 8.44 24.18
CA LEU A 36 -2.30 9.40 23.44
C LEU A 36 -1.00 9.72 24.20
N GLU A 37 -1.03 9.64 25.52
CA GLU A 37 0.16 9.84 26.37
C GLU A 37 1.16 8.69 26.21
N ASP A 38 0.68 7.44 26.15
CA ASP A 38 1.54 6.27 25.88
C ASP A 38 2.24 6.41 24.52
N VAL A 39 1.50 6.83 23.48
CA VAL A 39 2.06 7.08 22.15
C VAL A 39 3.11 8.19 22.19
N GLN A 40 2.82 9.31 22.87
CA GLN A 40 3.79 10.41 23.02
C GLN A 40 5.08 9.96 23.71
N ASN A 41 4.93 9.29 24.85
CA ASN A 41 6.07 8.87 25.66
C ASN A 41 6.92 7.82 24.94
N ARG A 42 6.26 6.87 24.28
CA ARG A 42 6.93 5.78 23.58
C ARG A 42 7.75 6.25 22.37
N PHE A 43 7.22 7.21 21.61
CA PHE A 43 7.84 7.66 20.35
C PHE A 43 8.54 9.01 20.48
N GLY A 44 8.50 9.66 21.65
CA GLY A 44 9.13 10.97 21.86
C GLY A 44 8.50 12.08 21.02
N ILE A 45 7.20 11.99 20.72
CA ILE A 45 6.49 12.92 19.84
C ILE A 45 5.60 13.89 20.60
N SER A 46 5.30 15.02 19.95
CA SER A 46 4.37 16.00 20.52
C SER A 46 2.94 15.50 20.57
N ARG A 47 2.11 16.09 21.43
CA ARG A 47 0.68 15.78 21.50
C ARG A 47 -0.04 16.03 20.17
N THR A 48 0.38 17.03 19.41
CA THR A 48 -0.17 17.33 18.09
C THR A 48 0.10 16.18 17.13
N VAL A 49 1.35 15.73 17.04
CA VAL A 49 1.73 14.59 16.18
C VAL A 49 1.01 13.31 16.60
N ALA A 50 0.91 13.02 17.91
CA ALA A 50 0.17 11.86 18.41
C ALA A 50 -1.33 11.89 18.01
N ARG A 51 -1.92 13.08 17.95
CA ARG A 51 -3.31 13.24 17.47
C ARG A 51 -3.44 13.01 15.98
N GLU A 52 -2.48 13.47 15.18
CA GLU A 52 -2.49 13.21 13.73
C GLU A 52 -2.28 11.71 13.44
N VAL A 53 -1.37 11.05 14.16
CA VAL A 53 -1.23 9.57 14.13
C VAL A 53 -2.57 8.89 14.43
N ALA A 54 -3.26 9.30 15.50
CA ALA A 54 -4.56 8.74 15.86
C ALA A 54 -5.60 8.92 14.76
N LYS A 55 -5.69 10.10 14.14
CA LYS A 55 -6.61 10.38 13.03
C LYS A 55 -6.28 9.54 11.80
N THR A 56 -5.00 9.42 11.45
CA THR A 56 -4.56 8.61 10.31
C THR A 56 -4.94 7.15 10.51
N LEU A 57 -4.61 6.55 11.66
CA LEU A 57 -4.98 5.16 11.96
C LEU A 57 -6.50 4.97 12.00
N GLU A 58 -7.26 5.94 12.53
CA GLU A 58 -8.71 5.90 12.54
C GLU A 58 -9.31 6.01 11.13
N SER A 59 -8.78 6.89 10.28
CA SER A 59 -9.20 7.01 8.89
C SER A 59 -8.95 5.74 8.07
N MET A 60 -7.93 4.95 8.43
CA MET A 60 -7.64 3.65 7.81
C MET A 60 -8.49 2.50 8.39
N GLY A 61 -9.31 2.79 9.41
CA GLY A 61 -10.10 1.79 10.12
C GLY A 61 -9.32 0.92 11.11
N ALA A 62 -8.03 1.23 11.34
CA ALA A 62 -7.16 0.45 12.21
C ALA A 62 -7.47 0.63 13.70
N VAL A 63 -7.92 1.79 14.08
CA VAL A 63 -8.33 2.10 15.46
C VAL A 63 -9.67 2.82 15.51
N THR A 64 -10.27 2.88 16.69
CA THR A 64 -11.32 3.83 17.05
C THR A 64 -10.81 4.73 18.17
N VAL A 65 -10.92 6.05 18.01
CA VAL A 65 -10.52 6.99 19.06
C VAL A 65 -11.68 7.21 20.04
N ARG A 66 -11.48 6.82 21.29
CA ARG A 66 -12.47 6.95 22.36
C ARG A 66 -12.02 7.94 23.42
N ARG A 67 -12.93 8.85 23.79
CA ARG A 67 -12.67 9.83 24.86
C ARG A 67 -12.28 9.12 26.17
N ARG A 68 -11.23 9.57 26.83
CA ARG A 68 -10.67 9.05 28.08
C ARG A 68 -10.10 7.61 28.02
N VAL A 69 -10.21 6.93 26.88
CA VAL A 69 -9.66 5.59 26.66
C VAL A 69 -8.41 5.67 25.76
N GLY A 70 -8.49 6.48 24.71
CA GLY A 70 -7.42 6.59 23.70
C GLY A 70 -7.77 5.85 22.41
N LEU A 71 -6.76 5.28 21.79
CA LEU A 71 -6.86 4.49 20.55
C LEU A 71 -7.18 3.04 20.91
N VAL A 72 -8.29 2.53 20.43
CA VAL A 72 -8.67 1.12 20.58
C VAL A 72 -8.43 0.40 19.27
N ALA A 73 -7.56 -0.61 19.26
CA ALA A 73 -7.25 -1.42 18.08
C ALA A 73 -8.49 -2.14 17.54
N ARG A 74 -8.63 -2.20 16.23
CA ARG A 74 -9.74 -2.88 15.54
C ARG A 74 -9.23 -4.12 14.80
N PRO A 75 -10.09 -5.13 14.60
CA PRO A 75 -9.72 -6.29 13.79
C PRO A 75 -9.46 -5.88 12.33
N PHE A 76 -8.57 -6.59 11.63
CA PHE A 76 -8.20 -6.26 10.25
C PHE A 76 -9.38 -6.23 9.27
N SER A 77 -10.45 -6.99 9.55
CA SER A 77 -11.69 -6.94 8.75
C SER A 77 -12.32 -5.55 8.64
N ASP A 78 -11.99 -4.66 9.57
CA ASP A 78 -12.55 -3.31 9.64
C ASP A 78 -11.65 -2.27 8.94
N TRP A 79 -10.44 -2.69 8.54
CA TRP A 79 -9.47 -1.81 7.90
C TRP A 79 -9.80 -1.57 6.42
N GLN A 80 -9.35 -0.46 5.90
CA GLN A 80 -9.42 -0.17 4.46
C GLN A 80 -8.36 -1.00 3.70
N ALA A 81 -8.64 -2.28 3.51
CA ALA A 81 -7.69 -3.26 2.99
C ALA A 81 -7.10 -2.93 1.60
N LEU A 82 -7.77 -2.10 0.80
CA LEU A 82 -7.29 -1.63 -0.51
C LEU A 82 -6.55 -0.29 -0.44
N ASN A 83 -6.44 0.33 0.73
CA ASN A 83 -5.65 1.53 0.89
C ASN A 83 -4.17 1.21 0.73
N HIS A 84 -3.44 2.01 -0.05
CA HIS A 84 -2.02 1.82 -0.36
C HIS A 84 -1.16 1.67 0.92
N GLN A 85 -1.34 2.55 1.90
CA GLN A 85 -0.59 2.48 3.15
C GLN A 85 -0.88 1.20 3.94
N VAL A 86 -2.14 0.77 3.99
CA VAL A 86 -2.53 -0.49 4.65
C VAL A 86 -1.91 -1.70 3.97
N ILE A 87 -1.89 -1.72 2.64
CA ILE A 87 -1.19 -2.75 1.85
C ILE A 87 0.30 -2.75 2.19
N GLU A 88 0.94 -1.60 2.18
CA GLU A 88 2.36 -1.43 2.49
C GLU A 88 2.68 -1.92 3.91
N TRP A 89 1.91 -1.51 4.91
CA TRP A 89 2.10 -1.98 6.29
C TRP A 89 2.01 -3.49 6.39
N ARG A 90 1.04 -4.10 5.72
CA ARG A 90 0.86 -5.55 5.74
C ARG A 90 2.00 -6.30 5.03
N LEU A 91 2.55 -5.73 3.97
CA LEU A 91 3.74 -6.26 3.29
C LEU A 91 5.00 -6.24 4.16
N HIS A 92 5.05 -5.38 5.18
CA HIS A 92 6.15 -5.28 6.14
C HIS A 92 5.88 -5.99 7.48
N SER A 93 4.75 -6.68 7.60
CA SER A 93 4.37 -7.46 8.77
C SER A 93 4.61 -8.96 8.56
N THR A 94 4.35 -9.76 9.60
CA THR A 94 4.34 -11.22 9.51
C THR A 94 3.28 -11.78 8.55
N GLN A 95 2.35 -10.94 8.09
CA GLN A 95 1.28 -11.32 7.15
C GLN A 95 1.64 -11.07 5.67
N ARG A 96 2.91 -10.80 5.36
CA ARG A 96 3.40 -10.49 4.01
C ARG A 96 2.94 -11.50 2.94
N GLU A 97 3.15 -12.79 3.20
CA GLU A 97 2.80 -13.84 2.22
C GLU A 97 1.30 -13.89 1.94
N ARG A 98 0.49 -13.75 2.99
CA ARG A 98 -0.96 -13.68 2.86
C ARG A 98 -1.40 -12.44 2.06
N GLN A 99 -0.71 -11.30 2.25
CA GLN A 99 -0.99 -10.09 1.48
C GLN A 99 -0.65 -10.28 0.00
N LEU A 100 0.51 -10.87 -0.31
CA LEU A 100 0.92 -11.16 -1.69
C LEU A 100 -0.07 -12.12 -2.37
N SER A 101 -0.51 -13.18 -1.68
CA SER A 101 -1.54 -14.10 -2.19
C SER A 101 -2.84 -13.37 -2.52
N SER A 102 -3.33 -12.54 -1.58
CA SER A 102 -4.57 -11.77 -1.79
C SER A 102 -4.47 -10.77 -2.95
N LEU A 103 -3.32 -10.11 -3.12
CA LEU A 103 -3.09 -9.22 -4.26
C LEU A 103 -3.04 -9.99 -5.58
N THR A 104 -2.42 -11.17 -5.59
CA THR A 104 -2.38 -12.03 -6.77
C THR A 104 -3.78 -12.51 -7.17
N GLU A 105 -4.59 -12.94 -6.22
CA GLU A 105 -5.99 -13.33 -6.47
C GLU A 105 -6.80 -12.17 -7.03
N LEU A 106 -6.63 -10.96 -6.48
CA LEU A 106 -7.29 -9.75 -6.97
C LEU A 106 -6.88 -9.43 -8.42
N ARG A 107 -5.58 -9.50 -8.72
CA ARG A 107 -5.05 -9.30 -10.09
C ARG A 107 -5.65 -10.30 -11.06
N LEU A 108 -5.64 -11.58 -10.72
CA LEU A 108 -6.22 -12.64 -11.55
C LEU A 108 -7.72 -12.49 -11.81
N ALA A 109 -8.45 -11.89 -10.87
CA ALA A 109 -9.87 -11.61 -11.03
C ALA A 109 -10.15 -10.37 -11.90
N VAL A 110 -9.33 -9.33 -11.80
CA VAL A 110 -9.57 -8.01 -12.42
C VAL A 110 -8.91 -7.86 -13.78
N GLU A 111 -7.62 -8.21 -13.89
CA GLU A 111 -6.82 -7.90 -15.07
C GLU A 111 -7.30 -8.55 -16.38
N PRO A 112 -7.81 -9.78 -16.42
CA PRO A 112 -8.35 -10.35 -17.65
C PRO A 112 -9.54 -9.57 -18.20
N ALA A 113 -10.42 -9.08 -17.32
CA ALA A 113 -11.57 -8.27 -17.71
C ALA A 113 -11.13 -6.88 -18.20
N ALA A 114 -10.16 -6.28 -17.49
CA ALA A 114 -9.55 -5.01 -17.88
C ALA A 114 -8.85 -5.12 -19.24
N ALA A 115 -8.04 -6.16 -19.45
CA ALA A 115 -7.34 -6.40 -20.72
C ALA A 115 -8.31 -6.59 -21.90
N ALA A 116 -9.38 -7.37 -21.71
CA ALA A 116 -10.41 -7.53 -22.73
C ALA A 116 -11.13 -6.23 -23.07
N SER A 117 -11.32 -5.33 -22.09
CA SER A 117 -11.91 -4.00 -22.32
C SER A 117 -10.91 -3.05 -22.98
N ALA A 118 -9.66 -3.00 -22.52
CA ALA A 118 -8.61 -2.20 -23.14
C ALA A 118 -8.37 -2.60 -24.60
N ALA A 119 -8.41 -3.89 -24.92
CA ALA A 119 -8.31 -4.38 -26.30
C ALA A 119 -9.42 -3.85 -27.22
N ARG A 120 -10.60 -3.56 -26.67
CA ARG A 120 -11.71 -2.95 -27.44
C ARG A 120 -11.61 -1.43 -27.49
N LEU A 121 -11.34 -0.79 -26.36
CA LEU A 121 -11.54 0.65 -26.15
C LEU A 121 -10.28 1.49 -26.41
N ALA A 122 -9.09 0.95 -26.16
CA ALA A 122 -7.85 1.70 -26.31
C ALA A 122 -7.62 2.15 -27.76
N SER A 123 -6.97 3.30 -27.92
CA SER A 123 -6.55 3.82 -29.23
C SER A 123 -5.52 2.90 -29.91
N ILE A 124 -5.36 3.04 -31.22
CA ILE A 124 -4.35 2.27 -31.98
C ILE A 124 -2.95 2.52 -31.43
N ASP A 125 -2.61 3.77 -31.08
CA ASP A 125 -1.30 4.15 -30.56
C ASP A 125 -1.02 3.49 -29.20
N VAL A 126 -2.05 3.39 -28.35
CA VAL A 126 -1.94 2.69 -27.06
C VAL A 126 -1.78 1.19 -27.30
N LYS A 127 -2.60 0.59 -28.15
CA LYS A 127 -2.50 -0.84 -28.48
C LYS A 127 -1.12 -1.22 -29.00
N ALA A 128 -0.46 -0.34 -29.77
CA ALA A 128 0.89 -0.58 -30.25
C ALA A 128 1.97 -0.63 -29.17
N LYS A 129 1.71 -0.11 -27.95
CA LYS A 129 2.66 -0.16 -26.83
C LYS A 129 2.75 -1.53 -26.17
N PHE A 130 1.66 -2.30 -26.11
CA PHE A 130 1.63 -3.58 -25.44
C PHE A 130 2.66 -4.60 -25.97
N PRO A 131 2.79 -4.81 -27.30
CA PRO A 131 3.84 -5.67 -27.85
C PRO A 131 5.25 -5.17 -27.52
N VAL A 132 5.45 -3.84 -27.44
CA VAL A 132 6.76 -3.25 -27.10
C VAL A 132 7.14 -3.59 -25.65
N TYR A 133 6.25 -3.38 -24.70
CA TYR A 133 6.48 -3.78 -23.30
C TYR A 133 6.78 -5.26 -23.18
N ALA A 134 5.97 -6.11 -23.83
CA ALA A 134 6.18 -7.55 -23.81
C ALA A 134 7.56 -7.97 -24.39
N ALA A 135 8.00 -7.33 -25.49
CA ALA A 135 9.30 -7.57 -26.08
C ALA A 135 10.45 -7.13 -25.17
N GLN A 136 10.35 -5.97 -24.54
CA GLN A 136 11.34 -5.45 -23.60
C GLN A 136 11.48 -6.34 -22.36
N MET A 137 10.36 -6.74 -21.74
CA MET A 137 10.35 -7.65 -20.60
C MET A 137 10.99 -9.00 -20.96
N ARG A 138 10.65 -9.56 -22.14
CA ARG A 138 11.27 -10.80 -22.64
C ARG A 138 12.76 -10.64 -22.84
N GLN A 139 13.21 -9.54 -23.45
CA GLN A 139 14.62 -9.26 -23.67
C GLN A 139 15.41 -9.24 -22.34
N ILE A 140 14.85 -8.59 -21.30
CA ILE A 140 15.48 -8.56 -19.97
C ILE A 140 15.55 -9.98 -19.38
N ALA A 141 14.47 -10.74 -19.48
CA ALA A 141 14.43 -12.12 -18.95
C ALA A 141 15.42 -13.06 -19.68
N GLU A 142 15.66 -12.84 -20.98
CA GLU A 142 16.58 -13.65 -21.80
C GLU A 142 18.04 -13.18 -21.73
N SER A 143 18.29 -11.91 -21.38
CA SER A 143 19.63 -11.32 -21.42
C SER A 143 20.57 -11.78 -20.31
N ASN A 144 20.10 -12.60 -19.34
CA ASN A 144 20.89 -12.96 -18.14
C ASN A 144 21.52 -11.73 -17.45
N GLU A 145 20.89 -10.56 -17.56
CA GLU A 145 21.23 -9.41 -16.69
C GLU A 145 20.93 -9.77 -15.23
N GLU A 146 21.76 -10.69 -14.70
CA GLU A 146 21.72 -11.11 -13.32
C GLU A 146 22.12 -9.93 -12.44
N GLY A 147 21.17 -9.40 -11.67
CA GLY A 147 21.43 -8.35 -10.70
C GLY A 147 20.21 -7.48 -10.41
N ALA A 148 20.36 -6.66 -9.37
CA ALA A 148 19.30 -5.77 -8.92
C ALA A 148 18.81 -4.80 -10.02
N ALA A 149 19.67 -4.39 -10.95
CA ALA A 149 19.34 -3.47 -12.04
C ALA A 149 18.39 -4.10 -13.08
N GLY A 150 18.61 -5.34 -13.48
CA GLY A 150 17.74 -6.06 -14.42
C GLY A 150 16.35 -6.32 -13.80
N LEU A 151 16.31 -6.73 -12.53
CA LEU A 151 15.07 -6.93 -11.77
C LEU A 151 14.27 -5.63 -11.63
N THR A 152 14.93 -4.50 -11.35
CA THR A 152 14.26 -3.19 -11.25
C THR A 152 13.66 -2.79 -12.59
N LYS A 153 14.42 -2.88 -13.68
CA LYS A 153 13.93 -2.59 -15.02
C LYS A 153 12.73 -3.45 -15.43
N PHE A 154 12.81 -4.76 -15.15
CA PHE A 154 11.69 -5.66 -15.42
C PHE A 154 10.45 -5.25 -14.62
N HIS A 155 10.63 -4.98 -13.33
CA HIS A 155 9.53 -4.55 -12.46
C HIS A 155 8.89 -3.25 -12.95
N ASP A 156 9.67 -2.24 -13.34
CA ASP A 156 9.15 -0.97 -13.83
C ASP A 156 8.30 -1.16 -15.08
N LEU A 157 8.78 -1.99 -16.03
CA LEU A 157 8.02 -2.33 -17.24
C LEU A 157 6.75 -3.14 -16.94
N ASP A 158 6.80 -4.07 -15.99
CA ASP A 158 5.64 -4.85 -15.53
C ASP A 158 4.57 -3.92 -14.93
N VAL A 159 4.97 -2.99 -14.08
CA VAL A 159 4.07 -2.00 -13.48
C VAL A 159 3.46 -1.10 -14.55
N GLU A 160 4.26 -0.59 -15.51
CA GLU A 160 3.75 0.25 -16.61
C GLU A 160 2.77 -0.52 -17.50
N PHE A 161 3.08 -1.76 -17.86
CA PHE A 161 2.23 -2.62 -18.68
C PHE A 161 0.85 -2.86 -18.01
N HIS A 162 0.85 -3.28 -16.76
CA HIS A 162 -0.39 -3.55 -16.02
C HIS A 162 -1.18 -2.27 -15.73
N THR A 163 -0.51 -1.17 -15.39
CA THR A 163 -1.15 0.14 -15.20
C THR A 163 -1.83 0.60 -16.49
N LEU A 164 -1.19 0.41 -17.64
CA LEU A 164 -1.78 0.78 -18.92
C LEU A 164 -3.04 -0.05 -19.22
N ILE A 165 -3.02 -1.36 -18.95
CA ILE A 165 -4.20 -2.23 -19.10
C ILE A 165 -5.37 -1.71 -18.28
N LEU A 166 -5.14 -1.42 -17.00
CA LEU A 166 -6.18 -0.98 -16.08
C LEU A 166 -6.76 0.38 -16.50
N ARG A 167 -5.91 1.35 -16.81
CA ARG A 167 -6.32 2.69 -17.27
C ARG A 167 -7.14 2.66 -18.55
N GLU A 168 -6.71 1.86 -19.52
CA GLU A 168 -7.36 1.81 -20.84
C GLU A 168 -8.58 0.87 -20.86
N SER A 169 -8.91 0.26 -19.74
CA SER A 169 -10.11 -0.57 -19.61
C SER A 169 -11.42 0.20 -19.68
N GLY A 170 -11.38 1.53 -19.44
CA GLY A 170 -12.55 2.39 -19.37
C GLY A 170 -13.34 2.25 -18.06
N ASN A 171 -12.83 1.49 -17.08
CA ASN A 171 -13.43 1.37 -15.77
C ASN A 171 -12.59 2.13 -14.73
N GLU A 172 -13.14 3.21 -14.20
CA GLU A 172 -12.47 4.11 -13.24
C GLU A 172 -12.14 3.45 -11.88
N LEU A 173 -12.67 2.24 -11.63
CA LEU A 173 -12.42 1.49 -10.38
C LEU A 173 -11.23 0.51 -10.50
N PHE A 174 -10.65 0.36 -11.70
CA PHE A 174 -9.55 -0.57 -11.96
C PHE A 174 -8.16 0.07 -11.81
#